data_8c2cfaac1496e5078dd471e2e6917813
#
_entry.id   8c2cfaac1496e5078dd471e2e6917813
#
_cell.length_a   1.000
_cell.length_b   1.000
_cell.length_c   1.000
_cell.angle_alpha   90.00
_cell.angle_beta   90.00
_cell.angle_gamma   90.00
#
_symmetry.space_group_name_H-M   'P 1'
#
loop_
_entity.id
_entity.type
_entity.pdbx_description
1 polymer ?
#
loop_
_entity_poly.entity_id
_entity_poly.type
_entity_poly.pdbx_seq_one_letter_code
_entity_poly.pdbx_strand_id
1 'polypeptide(L)'
;MVNLQQNKTVSRSQDMLDQKVDLKVLREAMDNLKNTQQSTTYELSKNVSELYTLMTKGRSGHQGQLGEVTLRMILESSGLKSGINFDEQKQIGSEKPDIVVHLPDNRKVVIDSKVSLNDYSMFLNADDDQSKDLAKKNHINSVKKHIKTLSSTEYRSLYGNSSLDLVIMIMNVEGAYILACEDNLIKEARRNKIAIVGPTTLIAIIQIISRAWANKQQSEDTVKVINQATSIYEAAVLVSESFNEFNDLYEKSNKKIEQAMQRSQNLVNKVDKMRKIGGLEPKRLTPENLRKTNDND
;
A
#
# COMPACT_ATOMS: atom_id res chain seq x y z
N MET A 1 31.02 12.32 40.51
CA MET A 1 30.31 13.02 39.41
C MET A 1 30.92 12.80 38.04
N VAL A 2 32.19 12.46 37.90
CA VAL A 2 32.87 12.25 36.59
C VAL A 2 32.41 10.99 35.83
N ASN A 3 32.10 9.89 36.53
CA ASN A 3 31.70 8.60 35.89
C ASN A 3 30.30 8.60 35.21
N LEU A 4 29.38 9.50 35.64
CA LEU A 4 28.02 9.57 35.04
C LEU A 4 27.99 10.36 33.73
N GLN A 5 28.95 11.27 33.52
CA GLN A 5 29.06 12.00 32.26
C GLN A 5 29.76 11.17 31.17
N GLN A 6 30.75 10.35 31.52
CA GLN A 6 31.42 9.45 30.58
C GLN A 6 30.48 8.36 30.03
N ASN A 7 29.63 7.76 30.87
CA ASN A 7 28.66 6.76 30.42
C ASN A 7 27.57 7.34 29.49
N LYS A 8 27.14 8.59 29.69
CA LYS A 8 26.19 9.25 28.75
C LYS A 8 26.80 9.58 27.40
N THR A 9 28.11 9.86 27.35
CA THR A 9 28.80 10.18 26.09
C THR A 9 29.04 8.91 25.26
N VAL A 10 29.37 7.80 25.92
CA VAL A 10 29.57 6.49 25.27
C VAL A 10 28.22 5.96 24.73
N SER A 11 27.14 6.06 25.50
CA SER A 11 25.79 5.66 25.04
C SER A 11 25.35 6.46 23.80
N ARG A 12 25.51 7.79 23.79
CA ARG A 12 25.18 8.64 22.65
C ARG A 12 26.02 8.33 21.40
N SER A 13 27.29 7.96 21.59
CA SER A 13 28.17 7.58 20.48
C SER A 13 27.77 6.23 19.88
N GLN A 14 27.30 5.30 20.70
CA GLN A 14 26.79 4.00 20.30
C GLN A 14 25.48 4.17 19.51
N ASP A 15 24.53 4.96 20.04
CA ASP A 15 23.25 5.26 19.37
C ASP A 15 23.43 5.93 18.00
N MET A 16 24.46 6.84 17.88
CA MET A 16 24.80 7.49 16.60
C MET A 16 25.46 6.54 15.61
N LEU A 17 26.23 5.55 16.09
CA LEU A 17 26.85 4.51 15.26
C LEU A 17 25.78 3.54 14.74
N ASP A 18 24.85 3.10 15.58
CA ASP A 18 23.75 2.22 15.22
C ASP A 18 22.80 2.90 14.21
N GLN A 19 22.47 4.19 14.40
CA GLN A 19 21.71 4.96 13.40
C GLN A 19 22.43 5.13 12.07
N LYS A 20 23.75 5.27 12.04
CA LYS A 20 24.52 5.34 10.80
C LYS A 20 24.57 3.99 10.07
N VAL A 21 24.64 2.88 10.81
CA VAL A 21 24.59 1.52 10.25
C VAL A 21 23.23 1.25 9.64
N ASP A 22 22.14 1.62 10.35
CA ASP A 22 20.77 1.46 9.85
C ASP A 22 20.52 2.28 8.58
N LEU A 23 21.01 3.52 8.51
CA LEU A 23 20.91 4.38 7.32
C LEU A 23 21.70 3.82 6.13
N LYS A 24 22.86 3.19 6.36
CA LYS A 24 23.67 2.57 5.31
C LYS A 24 22.97 1.33 4.75
N VAL A 25 22.46 0.46 5.61
CA VAL A 25 21.69 -0.75 5.22
C VAL A 25 20.44 -0.36 4.46
N LEU A 26 19.72 0.67 4.93
CA LEU A 26 18.52 1.18 4.24
C LEU A 26 18.87 1.73 2.85
N ARG A 27 19.98 2.44 2.72
CA ARG A 27 20.43 3.00 1.44
C ARG A 27 20.84 1.89 0.46
N GLU A 28 21.59 0.89 0.91
CA GLU A 28 21.96 -0.28 0.10
C GLU A 28 20.71 -1.08 -0.33
N ALA A 29 19.74 -1.26 0.56
CA ALA A 29 18.46 -1.89 0.22
C ALA A 29 17.66 -1.07 -0.81
N MET A 30 17.64 0.27 -0.68
CA MET A 30 17.01 1.16 -1.66
C MET A 30 17.72 1.13 -3.02
N ASP A 31 19.05 1.12 -3.05
CA ASP A 31 19.84 1.05 -4.29
C ASP A 31 19.65 -0.32 -4.97
N ASN A 32 19.61 -1.41 -4.22
CA ASN A 32 19.31 -2.75 -4.74
C ASN A 32 17.89 -2.84 -5.30
N LEU A 33 16.89 -2.31 -4.59
CA LEU A 33 15.50 -2.23 -5.09
C LEU A 33 15.40 -1.40 -6.38
N LYS A 34 16.11 -0.27 -6.43
CA LYS A 34 16.16 0.59 -7.62
C LYS A 34 16.77 -0.12 -8.82
N ASN A 35 17.90 -0.79 -8.63
CA ASN A 35 18.58 -1.54 -9.70
C ASN A 35 17.77 -2.73 -10.19
N THR A 36 17.17 -3.50 -9.29
CA THR A 36 16.28 -4.63 -9.63
C THR A 36 15.05 -4.17 -10.39
N GLN A 37 14.45 -3.03 -10.01
CA GLN A 37 13.28 -2.49 -10.71
C GLN A 37 13.62 -1.94 -12.10
N GLN A 38 14.79 -1.32 -12.28
CA GLN A 38 15.21 -0.83 -13.60
C GLN A 38 15.46 -1.98 -14.57
N SER A 39 16.13 -3.06 -14.14
CA SER A 39 16.35 -4.25 -14.96
C SER A 39 15.04 -4.94 -15.33
N THR A 40 14.13 -5.12 -14.36
CA THR A 40 12.82 -5.75 -14.60
C THR A 40 11.95 -4.93 -15.55
N THR A 41 11.96 -3.60 -15.41
CA THR A 41 11.21 -2.70 -16.31
C THR A 41 11.76 -2.76 -17.72
N TYR A 42 13.07 -2.77 -17.89
CA TYR A 42 13.72 -2.85 -19.20
C TYR A 42 13.46 -4.20 -19.87
N GLU A 43 13.62 -5.31 -19.15
CA GLU A 43 13.34 -6.65 -19.66
C GLU A 43 11.87 -6.82 -20.05
N LEU A 44 10.94 -6.34 -19.21
CA LEU A 44 9.51 -6.37 -19.53
C LEU A 44 9.21 -5.58 -20.80
N SER A 45 9.74 -4.37 -20.93
CA SER A 45 9.58 -3.54 -22.12
C SER A 45 10.10 -4.22 -23.38
N LYS A 46 11.29 -4.82 -23.30
CA LYS A 46 11.91 -5.56 -24.38
C LYS A 46 11.05 -6.76 -24.79
N ASN A 47 10.64 -7.58 -23.82
CA ASN A 47 9.80 -8.77 -24.06
C ASN A 47 8.44 -8.39 -24.68
N VAL A 48 7.82 -7.32 -24.18
CA VAL A 48 6.55 -6.80 -24.74
C VAL A 48 6.74 -6.33 -26.19
N SER A 49 7.80 -5.60 -26.48
CA SER A 49 8.09 -5.12 -27.83
C SER A 49 8.44 -6.25 -28.79
N GLU A 50 9.22 -7.25 -28.35
CA GLU A 50 9.56 -8.44 -29.13
C GLU A 50 8.32 -9.29 -29.39
N LEU A 51 7.49 -9.54 -28.39
CA LEU A 51 6.24 -10.29 -28.52
C LEU A 51 5.31 -9.62 -29.54
N TYR A 52 5.13 -8.29 -29.41
CA TYR A 52 4.30 -7.52 -30.32
C TYR A 52 4.84 -7.60 -31.77
N THR A 53 6.15 -7.45 -31.94
CA THR A 53 6.81 -7.52 -33.24
C THR A 53 6.66 -8.93 -33.88
N LEU A 54 6.81 -10.00 -33.10
CA LEU A 54 6.63 -11.37 -33.56
C LEU A 54 5.18 -11.67 -33.97
N MET A 55 4.22 -11.17 -33.17
CA MET A 55 2.79 -11.38 -33.42
C MET A 55 2.25 -10.54 -34.58
N THR A 56 2.87 -9.41 -34.90
CA THR A 56 2.47 -8.55 -36.04
C THR A 56 3.12 -8.91 -37.36
N LYS A 57 4.23 -9.67 -37.36
CA LYS A 57 4.85 -10.22 -38.56
C LYS A 57 3.90 -11.22 -39.22
N GLY A 58 3.03 -10.75 -40.15
CA GLY A 58 2.25 -11.58 -41.02
C GLY A 58 0.72 -11.47 -40.95
N ARG A 59 0.11 -10.65 -40.13
CA ARG A 59 -1.36 -10.50 -40.05
C ARG A 59 -1.81 -9.07 -39.78
N SER A 60 -2.08 -8.31 -40.84
CA SER A 60 -2.55 -6.90 -40.76
C SER A 60 -3.95 -6.72 -40.11
N GLY A 61 -4.76 -7.79 -39.99
CA GLY A 61 -6.13 -7.69 -39.49
C GLY A 61 -6.32 -7.78 -38.00
N HIS A 62 -5.27 -8.11 -37.21
CA HIS A 62 -5.40 -8.35 -35.75
C HIS A 62 -4.62 -7.33 -34.88
N GLN A 63 -4.08 -6.28 -35.48
CA GLN A 63 -3.24 -5.30 -34.78
C GLN A 63 -3.94 -4.61 -33.60
N GLY A 64 -5.25 -4.33 -33.71
CA GLY A 64 -6.02 -3.70 -32.63
C GLY A 64 -6.14 -4.61 -31.41
N GLN A 65 -6.55 -5.88 -31.61
CA GLN A 65 -6.69 -6.85 -30.52
C GLN A 65 -5.36 -7.14 -29.80
N LEU A 66 -4.26 -7.20 -30.56
CA LEU A 66 -2.91 -7.40 -30.00
C LEU A 66 -2.48 -6.20 -29.14
N GLY A 67 -2.81 -4.98 -29.57
CA GLY A 67 -2.54 -3.78 -28.79
C GLY A 67 -3.24 -3.80 -27.41
N GLU A 68 -4.51 -4.19 -27.39
CA GLU A 68 -5.31 -4.31 -26.18
C GLU A 68 -4.76 -5.39 -25.24
N VAL A 69 -4.40 -6.57 -25.76
CA VAL A 69 -3.80 -7.67 -24.98
C VAL A 69 -2.47 -7.23 -24.38
N THR A 70 -1.61 -6.58 -25.18
CA THR A 70 -0.31 -6.08 -24.71
C THR A 70 -0.49 -5.04 -23.59
N LEU A 71 -1.44 -4.13 -23.75
CA LEU A 71 -1.73 -3.11 -22.76
C LEU A 71 -2.23 -3.72 -21.44
N ARG A 72 -3.12 -4.71 -21.50
CA ARG A 72 -3.54 -5.48 -20.32
C ARG A 72 -2.36 -6.13 -19.60
N MET A 73 -1.49 -6.83 -20.36
CA MET A 73 -0.30 -7.48 -19.81
C MET A 73 0.61 -6.49 -19.07
N ILE A 74 0.82 -5.29 -19.61
CA ILE A 74 1.60 -4.22 -18.94
C ILE A 74 0.96 -3.83 -17.61
N LEU A 75 -0.34 -3.64 -17.56
CA LEU A 75 -1.07 -3.25 -16.36
C LEU A 75 -1.01 -4.34 -15.28
N GLU A 76 -1.33 -5.59 -15.64
CA GLU A 76 -1.35 -6.72 -14.72
C GLU A 76 0.06 -7.07 -14.20
N SER A 77 1.07 -7.06 -15.07
CA SER A 77 2.47 -7.30 -14.65
C SER A 77 3.03 -6.20 -13.73
N SER A 78 2.45 -5.01 -13.77
CA SER A 78 2.75 -3.91 -12.84
C SER A 78 1.96 -4.00 -11.52
N GLY A 79 1.18 -5.07 -11.31
CA GLY A 79 0.42 -5.31 -10.08
C GLY A 79 -0.96 -4.66 -10.02
N LEU A 80 -1.43 -4.06 -11.11
CA LEU A 80 -2.80 -3.54 -11.20
C LEU A 80 -3.79 -4.67 -11.53
N LYS A 81 -5.02 -4.55 -11.01
CA LYS A 81 -6.07 -5.57 -11.16
C LYS A 81 -7.24 -5.03 -11.98
N SER A 82 -7.66 -5.79 -12.99
CA SER A 82 -8.86 -5.50 -13.78
C SER A 82 -10.11 -5.45 -12.88
N GLY A 83 -11.01 -4.52 -13.15
CA GLY A 83 -12.22 -4.27 -12.36
C GLY A 83 -11.99 -3.53 -11.04
N ILE A 84 -10.73 -3.34 -10.60
CA ILE A 84 -10.37 -2.59 -9.37
C ILE A 84 -9.56 -1.35 -9.73
N ASN A 85 -8.41 -1.53 -10.37
CA ASN A 85 -7.49 -0.44 -10.69
C ASN A 85 -7.65 0.04 -12.13
N PHE A 86 -8.26 -0.77 -13.01
CA PHE A 86 -8.60 -0.38 -14.36
C PHE A 86 -9.82 -1.14 -14.90
N ASP A 87 -10.53 -0.52 -15.83
CA ASP A 87 -11.62 -1.11 -16.61
C ASP A 87 -11.18 -1.24 -18.08
N GLU A 88 -11.57 -2.36 -18.73
CA GLU A 88 -11.30 -2.60 -20.14
C GLU A 88 -12.56 -2.40 -20.96
N GLN A 89 -12.42 -1.76 -22.13
CA GLN A 89 -13.47 -1.61 -23.14
C GLN A 89 -14.85 -1.22 -22.58
N LYS A 90 -14.86 -0.50 -21.47
CA LYS A 90 -16.08 -0.07 -20.80
C LYS A 90 -16.79 0.98 -21.67
N GLN A 91 -17.94 0.63 -22.19
CA GLN A 91 -18.74 1.59 -22.93
C GLN A 91 -19.27 2.68 -22.01
N ILE A 92 -19.04 3.92 -22.39
CA ILE A 92 -19.46 5.11 -21.62
C ILE A 92 -20.06 6.10 -22.63
N GLY A 93 -21.37 6.24 -22.59
CA GLY A 93 -22.08 6.99 -23.63
C GLY A 93 -21.92 6.36 -25.01
N SER A 94 -21.48 7.16 -26.01
CA SER A 94 -21.16 6.70 -27.36
C SER A 94 -19.74 6.16 -27.52
N GLU A 95 -18.87 6.38 -26.53
CA GLU A 95 -17.45 6.12 -26.62
C GLU A 95 -17.04 4.83 -25.88
N LYS A 96 -16.02 4.15 -26.41
CA LYS A 96 -15.47 2.92 -25.85
C LYS A 96 -13.95 2.99 -25.84
N PRO A 97 -13.35 3.60 -24.79
CA PRO A 97 -11.91 3.62 -24.62
C PRO A 97 -11.36 2.19 -24.43
N ASP A 98 -10.13 1.95 -24.87
CA ASP A 98 -9.51 0.63 -24.73
C ASP A 98 -9.33 0.28 -23.26
N ILE A 99 -8.76 1.20 -22.46
CA ILE A 99 -8.59 1.05 -21.02
C ILE A 99 -8.83 2.38 -20.29
N VAL A 100 -9.41 2.28 -19.11
CA VAL A 100 -9.57 3.39 -18.15
C VAL A 100 -8.88 3.00 -16.85
N VAL A 101 -7.78 3.66 -16.52
CA VAL A 101 -7.04 3.43 -15.29
C VAL A 101 -7.61 4.33 -14.19
N HIS A 102 -7.91 3.73 -13.03
CA HIS A 102 -8.33 4.43 -11.83
C HIS A 102 -7.12 4.87 -11.02
N LEU A 103 -7.13 6.10 -10.54
CA LEU A 103 -6.10 6.64 -9.65
C LEU A 103 -6.56 6.59 -8.19
N PRO A 104 -5.63 6.56 -7.22
CA PRO A 104 -5.98 6.49 -5.80
C PRO A 104 -6.85 7.65 -5.28
N ASP A 105 -6.83 8.80 -5.95
CA ASP A 105 -7.61 10.00 -5.64
C ASP A 105 -8.98 10.07 -6.35
N ASN A 106 -9.48 8.91 -6.81
CA ASN A 106 -10.72 8.75 -7.58
C ASN A 106 -10.73 9.42 -8.97
N ARG A 107 -9.60 9.93 -9.44
CA ARG A 107 -9.46 10.39 -10.82
C ARG A 107 -9.24 9.21 -11.76
N LYS A 108 -9.45 9.44 -13.05
CA LYS A 108 -9.33 8.42 -14.11
C LYS A 108 -8.45 8.92 -15.24
N VAL A 109 -7.69 8.02 -15.81
CA VAL A 109 -6.86 8.24 -17.00
C VAL A 109 -7.31 7.29 -18.09
N VAL A 110 -7.58 7.81 -19.28
CA VAL A 110 -7.88 7.00 -20.46
C VAL A 110 -6.58 6.66 -21.17
N ILE A 111 -6.44 5.39 -21.55
CA ILE A 111 -5.35 4.89 -22.39
C ILE A 111 -5.98 4.31 -23.67
N ASP A 112 -5.50 4.78 -24.82
CA ASP A 112 -5.96 4.35 -26.13
C ASP A 112 -4.79 3.82 -26.97
N SER A 113 -4.98 2.68 -27.64
CA SER A 113 -3.92 1.89 -28.31
C SER A 113 -4.13 1.78 -29.84
N LYS A 114 -4.59 2.83 -30.51
CA LYS A 114 -5.08 2.75 -31.90
C LYS A 114 -4.09 3.23 -32.98
N VAL A 115 -2.81 3.00 -32.84
CA VAL A 115 -1.83 3.42 -33.86
C VAL A 115 -1.55 2.33 -34.86
N SER A 116 -1.84 2.57 -36.16
CA SER A 116 -1.44 1.70 -37.27
C SER A 116 0.08 1.65 -37.40
N LEU A 117 0.64 0.44 -37.52
CA LEU A 117 2.07 0.22 -37.72
C LEU A 117 2.44 -0.05 -39.17
N ASN A 118 1.48 0.03 -40.11
CA ASN A 118 1.74 -0.28 -41.52
C ASN A 118 2.85 0.60 -42.12
N ASP A 119 2.75 1.93 -41.90
CA ASP A 119 3.74 2.89 -42.39
C ASP A 119 5.10 2.69 -41.73
N TYR A 120 5.12 2.34 -40.41
CA TYR A 120 6.37 2.00 -39.73
C TYR A 120 6.99 0.69 -40.31
N SER A 121 6.19 -0.30 -40.59
CA SER A 121 6.66 -1.54 -41.27
C SER A 121 7.23 -1.24 -42.65
N MET A 122 6.59 -0.34 -43.43
CA MET A 122 7.13 0.13 -44.70
C MET A 122 8.47 0.83 -44.55
N PHE A 123 8.61 1.68 -43.50
CA PHE A 123 9.87 2.35 -43.18
C PHE A 123 11.00 1.35 -42.90
N LEU A 124 10.71 0.27 -42.14
CA LEU A 124 11.70 -0.77 -41.81
C LEU A 124 12.13 -1.61 -43.01
N ASN A 125 11.23 -1.80 -43.95
CA ASN A 125 11.46 -2.69 -45.13
C ASN A 125 11.83 -1.90 -46.39
N ALA A 126 12.02 -0.59 -46.31
CA ALA A 126 12.41 0.20 -47.48
C ALA A 126 13.89 0.04 -47.77
N ASP A 127 14.22 -0.21 -49.06
CA ASP A 127 15.57 -0.47 -49.52
C ASP A 127 16.36 0.81 -49.87
N ASP A 128 15.65 1.92 -50.10
CA ASP A 128 16.25 3.20 -50.51
C ASP A 128 15.79 4.35 -49.60
N ASP A 129 16.58 5.41 -49.53
CA ASP A 129 16.34 6.56 -48.66
C ASP A 129 15.04 7.34 -49.01
N GLN A 130 14.67 7.38 -50.31
CA GLN A 130 13.46 8.06 -50.75
C GLN A 130 12.20 7.33 -50.26
N SER A 131 12.20 6.01 -50.38
CA SER A 131 11.12 5.14 -49.82
C SER A 131 11.04 5.25 -48.32
N LYS A 132 12.17 5.29 -47.60
CA LYS A 132 12.22 5.50 -46.13
C LYS A 132 11.61 6.85 -45.72
N ASP A 133 11.99 7.92 -46.39
CA ASP A 133 11.49 9.26 -46.14
C ASP A 133 9.98 9.37 -46.38
N LEU A 134 9.49 8.71 -47.41
CA LEU A 134 8.06 8.65 -47.72
C LEU A 134 7.30 7.90 -46.63
N ALA A 135 7.78 6.71 -46.25
CA ALA A 135 7.17 5.89 -45.23
C ALA A 135 7.17 6.60 -43.86
N LYS A 136 8.27 7.30 -43.51
CA LYS A 136 8.35 8.14 -42.30
C LYS A 136 7.30 9.24 -42.31
N LYS A 137 7.16 9.99 -43.41
CA LYS A 137 6.14 11.04 -43.55
C LYS A 137 4.72 10.48 -43.41
N ASN A 138 4.45 9.32 -44.01
CA ASN A 138 3.16 8.63 -43.88
C ASN A 138 2.88 8.22 -42.45
N HIS A 139 3.87 7.66 -41.75
CA HIS A 139 3.77 7.29 -40.35
C HIS A 139 3.39 8.49 -39.47
N ILE A 140 4.12 9.60 -39.60
CA ILE A 140 3.84 10.85 -38.87
C ILE A 140 2.42 11.35 -39.17
N ASN A 141 2.00 11.33 -40.43
CA ASN A 141 0.65 11.75 -40.82
C ASN A 141 -0.44 10.83 -40.25
N SER A 142 -0.17 9.52 -40.18
CA SER A 142 -1.06 8.54 -39.54
C SER A 142 -1.23 8.87 -38.05
N VAL A 143 -0.12 9.13 -37.34
CA VAL A 143 -0.16 9.50 -35.93
C VAL A 143 -0.90 10.85 -35.71
N LYS A 144 -0.69 11.86 -36.57
CA LYS A 144 -1.45 13.11 -36.52
C LYS A 144 -2.95 12.92 -36.66
N LYS A 145 -3.39 12.04 -37.57
CA LYS A 145 -4.81 11.69 -37.69
C LYS A 145 -5.37 11.10 -36.41
N HIS A 146 -4.62 10.19 -35.76
CA HIS A 146 -5.04 9.60 -34.48
C HIS A 146 -5.11 10.66 -33.37
N ILE A 147 -4.15 11.57 -33.26
CA ILE A 147 -4.21 12.69 -32.32
C ILE A 147 -5.49 13.51 -32.55
N LYS A 148 -5.80 13.85 -33.80
CA LYS A 148 -7.01 14.62 -34.13
C LYS A 148 -8.29 13.86 -33.76
N THR A 149 -8.36 12.57 -34.02
CA THR A 149 -9.51 11.74 -33.66
C THR A 149 -9.68 11.68 -32.14
N LEU A 150 -8.60 11.39 -31.39
CA LEU A 150 -8.66 11.33 -29.94
C LEU A 150 -8.97 12.70 -29.29
N SER A 151 -8.51 13.81 -29.89
CA SER A 151 -8.81 15.15 -29.40
C SER A 151 -10.27 15.55 -29.59
N SER A 152 -10.95 14.98 -30.60
CA SER A 152 -12.38 15.20 -30.84
C SER A 152 -13.28 14.28 -30.03
N THR A 153 -12.73 13.22 -29.43
CA THR A 153 -13.47 12.27 -28.57
C THR A 153 -13.69 12.88 -27.19
N GLU A 154 -14.94 12.96 -26.77
CA GLU A 154 -15.32 13.62 -25.50
C GLU A 154 -15.09 12.74 -24.28
N TYR A 155 -13.94 12.06 -24.17
CA TYR A 155 -13.63 11.24 -22.97
C TYR A 155 -13.71 12.05 -21.67
N ARG A 156 -13.54 13.37 -21.74
CA ARG A 156 -13.63 14.27 -20.58
C ARG A 156 -15.06 14.45 -20.08
N SER A 157 -15.99 14.63 -20.99
CA SER A 157 -17.41 14.83 -20.62
C SER A 157 -17.99 13.59 -19.95
N LEU A 158 -17.44 12.41 -20.27
CA LEU A 158 -17.91 11.13 -19.75
C LEU A 158 -17.56 10.91 -18.26
N TYR A 159 -16.49 11.52 -17.77
CA TYR A 159 -16.01 11.32 -16.38
C TYR A 159 -16.13 12.60 -15.52
N GLY A 160 -16.57 13.73 -16.12
CA GLY A 160 -16.70 15.00 -15.43
C GLY A 160 -15.42 15.43 -14.71
N ASN A 161 -15.55 15.93 -13.48
CA ASN A 161 -14.40 16.35 -12.65
C ASN A 161 -13.49 15.20 -12.22
N SER A 162 -13.89 13.95 -12.44
CA SER A 162 -13.09 12.76 -12.10
C SER A 162 -12.13 12.34 -13.21
N SER A 163 -12.07 13.02 -14.36
CA SER A 163 -11.11 12.76 -15.42
C SER A 163 -9.83 13.57 -15.22
N LEU A 164 -8.67 12.94 -15.42
CA LEU A 164 -7.48 13.70 -15.74
C LEU A 164 -7.70 14.34 -17.11
N ASP A 165 -7.28 15.59 -17.21
CA ASP A 165 -7.37 16.38 -18.44
C ASP A 165 -6.33 15.95 -19.48
N LEU A 166 -6.10 14.62 -19.56
CA LEU A 166 -5.07 13.98 -20.37
C LEU A 166 -5.52 12.60 -20.82
N VAL A 167 -5.35 12.29 -22.09
CA VAL A 167 -5.48 10.94 -22.67
C VAL A 167 -4.08 10.43 -23.00
N ILE A 168 -3.79 9.18 -22.64
CA ILE A 168 -2.54 8.53 -23.03
C ILE A 168 -2.78 7.76 -24.33
N MET A 169 -2.04 8.11 -25.38
CA MET A 169 -2.01 7.38 -26.64
C MET A 169 -0.75 6.51 -26.67
N ILE A 170 -0.92 5.20 -26.60
CA ILE A 170 0.21 4.28 -26.66
C ILE A 170 0.52 3.88 -28.10
N MET A 171 1.80 3.89 -28.43
CA MET A 171 2.37 3.25 -29.61
C MET A 171 3.04 1.94 -29.17
N ASN A 172 2.45 0.80 -29.54
CA ASN A 172 2.85 -0.51 -29.00
C ASN A 172 4.26 -1.00 -29.41
N VAL A 173 4.93 -0.27 -30.29
CA VAL A 173 6.30 -0.53 -30.74
C VAL A 173 7.17 0.68 -30.42
N GLU A 174 8.22 0.49 -29.62
CA GLU A 174 9.11 1.58 -29.18
C GLU A 174 9.77 2.30 -30.36
N GLY A 175 10.22 1.56 -31.39
CA GLY A 175 10.81 2.16 -32.59
C GLY A 175 9.84 3.05 -33.38
N ALA A 176 8.57 2.70 -33.44
CA ALA A 176 7.53 3.52 -34.06
C ALA A 176 7.30 4.80 -33.26
N TYR A 177 7.30 4.72 -31.91
CA TYR A 177 7.23 5.88 -31.03
C TYR A 177 8.42 6.80 -31.23
N ILE A 178 9.66 6.28 -31.25
CA ILE A 178 10.87 7.07 -31.45
C ILE A 178 10.85 7.76 -32.81
N LEU A 179 10.42 7.06 -33.88
CA LEU A 179 10.30 7.63 -35.20
C LEU A 179 9.31 8.80 -35.27
N ALA A 180 8.21 8.70 -34.54
CA ALA A 180 7.21 9.76 -34.43
C ALA A 180 7.73 10.96 -33.62
N CYS A 181 8.60 10.74 -32.62
CA CYS A 181 9.13 11.79 -31.77
C CYS A 181 10.17 12.71 -32.44
N GLU A 182 10.72 12.33 -33.58
CA GLU A 182 11.66 13.16 -34.35
C GLU A 182 11.02 14.45 -34.91
N ASP A 183 9.69 14.50 -34.99
CA ASP A 183 8.96 15.72 -35.45
C ASP A 183 8.32 16.47 -34.27
N ASN A 184 7.81 17.67 -34.51
CA ASN A 184 7.07 18.48 -33.52
C ASN A 184 5.73 17.89 -33.06
N LEU A 185 5.52 16.61 -33.33
CA LEU A 185 4.30 15.87 -33.07
C LEU A 185 3.93 15.83 -31.58
N ILE A 186 4.93 15.69 -30.70
CA ILE A 186 4.71 15.72 -29.23
C ILE A 186 4.14 17.08 -28.79
N LYS A 187 4.59 18.18 -29.37
CA LYS A 187 4.07 19.52 -29.05
C LYS A 187 2.62 19.67 -29.49
N GLU A 188 2.27 19.10 -30.65
CA GLU A 188 0.92 19.07 -31.17
C GLU A 188 -0.01 18.24 -30.32
N ALA A 189 0.41 17.03 -29.95
CA ALA A 189 -0.34 16.13 -29.06
C ALA A 189 -0.61 16.80 -27.70
N ARG A 190 0.41 17.40 -27.09
CA ARG A 190 0.30 18.12 -25.81
C ARG A 190 -0.71 19.26 -25.85
N ARG A 191 -0.76 20.05 -26.95
CA ARG A 191 -1.77 21.10 -27.14
C ARG A 191 -3.19 20.51 -27.15
N ASN A 192 -3.34 19.30 -27.64
CA ASN A 192 -4.58 18.55 -27.68
C ASN A 192 -4.81 17.71 -26.41
N LYS A 193 -3.96 17.87 -25.36
CA LYS A 193 -4.04 17.13 -24.11
C LYS A 193 -3.93 15.62 -24.29
N ILE A 194 -3.08 15.20 -25.21
CA ILE A 194 -2.72 13.82 -25.48
C ILE A 194 -1.24 13.63 -25.16
N ALA A 195 -0.92 12.63 -24.37
CA ALA A 195 0.44 12.16 -24.16
C ALA A 195 0.69 10.94 -25.06
N ILE A 196 1.62 11.09 -26.00
CA ILE A 196 2.08 9.97 -26.80
C ILE A 196 3.18 9.27 -26.02
N VAL A 197 3.07 7.95 -25.86
CA VAL A 197 4.04 7.14 -25.13
C VAL A 197 4.37 5.86 -25.87
N GLY A 198 5.61 5.38 -25.72
CA GLY A 198 6.00 4.03 -26.07
C GLY A 198 5.79 3.05 -24.90
N PRO A 199 6.01 1.74 -25.12
CA PRO A 199 5.88 0.72 -24.08
C PRO A 199 6.71 1.01 -22.83
N THR A 200 7.97 1.41 -22.98
CA THR A 200 8.89 1.71 -21.88
C THR A 200 8.35 2.84 -20.99
N THR A 201 7.90 3.92 -21.63
CA THR A 201 7.33 5.08 -20.91
C THR A 201 6.02 4.70 -20.22
N LEU A 202 5.15 3.92 -20.88
CA LEU A 202 3.91 3.47 -20.28
C LEU A 202 4.16 2.61 -19.04
N ILE A 203 5.07 1.64 -19.11
CA ILE A 203 5.44 0.79 -17.97
C ILE A 203 5.87 1.66 -16.77
N ALA A 204 6.71 2.67 -17.00
CA ALA A 204 7.14 3.58 -15.94
C ALA A 204 5.96 4.35 -15.31
N ILE A 205 5.03 4.85 -16.13
CA ILE A 205 3.82 5.53 -15.66
C ILE A 205 2.96 4.58 -14.82
N ILE A 206 2.71 3.36 -15.31
CA ILE A 206 1.88 2.38 -14.62
C ILE A 206 2.51 1.93 -13.30
N GLN A 207 3.84 1.79 -13.22
CA GLN A 207 4.53 1.52 -11.97
C GLN A 207 4.38 2.63 -10.93
N ILE A 208 4.39 3.91 -11.37
CA ILE A 208 4.12 5.04 -10.47
C ILE A 208 2.69 4.96 -9.93
N ILE A 209 1.72 4.64 -10.77
CA ILE A 209 0.31 4.48 -10.36
C ILE A 209 0.16 3.30 -9.39
N SER A 210 0.80 2.17 -9.69
CA SER A 210 0.78 0.99 -8.79
C SER A 210 1.34 1.31 -7.42
N ARG A 211 2.47 2.03 -7.34
CA ARG A 211 3.03 2.50 -6.05
C ARG A 211 2.10 3.45 -5.31
N ALA A 212 1.43 4.36 -6.03
CA ALA A 212 0.48 5.26 -5.42
C ALA A 212 -0.70 4.50 -4.79
N TRP A 213 -1.17 3.41 -5.42
CA TRP A 213 -2.16 2.50 -4.85
C TRP A 213 -1.65 1.76 -3.62
N ALA A 214 -0.43 1.23 -3.65
CA ALA A 214 0.20 0.57 -2.51
C ALA A 214 0.33 1.52 -1.30
N ASN A 215 0.75 2.77 -1.53
CA ASN A 215 0.86 3.79 -0.49
C ASN A 215 -0.50 4.14 0.12
N LYS A 216 -1.56 4.25 -0.70
CA LYS A 216 -2.92 4.48 -0.21
C LYS A 216 -3.38 3.34 0.68
N GLN A 217 -3.20 2.08 0.24
CA GLN A 217 -3.56 0.89 1.01
C GLN A 217 -2.82 0.84 2.35
N GLN A 218 -1.51 1.10 2.35
CA GLN A 218 -0.72 1.15 3.58
C GLN A 218 -1.21 2.23 4.56
N SER A 219 -1.59 3.41 4.05
CA SER A 219 -2.15 4.48 4.87
C SER A 219 -3.49 4.07 5.50
N GLU A 220 -4.39 3.45 4.73
CA GLU A 220 -5.67 2.95 5.23
C GLU A 220 -5.49 1.86 6.29
N ASP A 221 -4.53 0.95 6.09
CA ASP A 221 -4.24 -0.12 7.05
C ASP A 221 -3.61 0.44 8.33
N THR A 222 -2.79 1.48 8.24
CA THR A 222 -2.25 2.20 9.42
C THR A 222 -3.37 2.80 10.26
N VAL A 223 -4.36 3.44 9.64
CA VAL A 223 -5.53 3.99 10.35
C VAL A 223 -6.32 2.88 11.06
N LYS A 224 -6.52 1.72 10.42
CA LYS A 224 -7.19 0.56 11.04
C LYS A 224 -6.42 0.06 12.28
N VAL A 225 -5.09 -0.05 12.17
CA VAL A 225 -4.24 -0.47 13.31
C VAL A 225 -4.34 0.51 14.47
N ILE A 226 -4.31 1.82 14.20
CA ILE A 226 -4.47 2.86 15.25
C ILE A 226 -5.83 2.72 15.93
N ASN A 227 -6.91 2.55 15.16
CA ASN A 227 -8.26 2.38 15.73
C ASN A 227 -8.36 1.11 16.59
N GLN A 228 -7.75 0.00 16.15
CA GLN A 228 -7.70 -1.23 16.95
C GLN A 228 -6.88 -1.04 18.24
N ALA A 229 -5.73 -0.35 18.16
CA ALA A 229 -4.92 -0.06 19.34
C ALA A 229 -5.68 0.81 20.35
N THR A 230 -6.45 1.79 19.89
CA THR A 230 -7.33 2.60 20.75
C THR A 230 -8.37 1.75 21.47
N SER A 231 -9.04 0.85 20.75
CA SER A 231 -10.04 -0.07 21.36
C SER A 231 -9.43 -1.01 22.41
N ILE A 232 -8.20 -1.50 22.15
CA ILE A 232 -7.47 -2.34 23.12
C ILE A 232 -7.12 -1.51 24.37
N TYR A 233 -6.67 -0.26 24.19
CA TYR A 233 -6.37 0.62 25.31
C TYR A 233 -7.61 0.89 26.17
N GLU A 234 -8.76 1.20 25.55
CA GLU A 234 -10.03 1.40 26.27
C GLU A 234 -10.45 0.15 27.07
N ALA A 235 -10.32 -1.03 26.49
CA ALA A 235 -10.59 -2.29 27.17
C ALA A 235 -9.64 -2.53 28.36
N ALA A 236 -8.36 -2.18 28.23
CA ALA A 236 -7.38 -2.28 29.31
C ALA A 236 -7.69 -1.33 30.47
N VAL A 237 -8.17 -0.11 30.16
CA VAL A 237 -8.63 0.85 31.19
C VAL A 237 -9.79 0.27 31.98
N LEU A 238 -10.82 -0.28 31.31
CA LEU A 238 -11.97 -0.90 31.98
C LEU A 238 -11.57 -2.08 32.90
N VAL A 239 -10.60 -2.90 32.46
CA VAL A 239 -10.07 -3.97 33.29
C VAL A 239 -9.36 -3.42 34.52
N SER A 240 -8.56 -2.34 34.36
CA SER A 240 -7.88 -1.68 35.47
C SER A 240 -8.86 -1.10 36.50
N GLU A 241 -9.93 -0.45 36.02
CA GLU A 241 -11.00 0.08 36.86
C GLU A 241 -11.69 -1.05 37.66
N SER A 242 -12.00 -2.17 37.02
CA SER A 242 -12.59 -3.34 37.68
C SER A 242 -11.68 -3.95 38.75
N PHE A 243 -10.36 -3.98 38.53
CA PHE A 243 -9.39 -4.39 39.54
C PHE A 243 -9.34 -3.43 40.73
N ASN A 244 -9.43 -2.14 40.50
CA ASN A 244 -9.49 -1.16 41.60
C ASN A 244 -10.75 -1.33 42.45
N GLU A 245 -11.91 -1.50 41.84
CA GLU A 245 -13.16 -1.79 42.54
C GLU A 245 -13.07 -3.09 43.34
N PHE A 246 -12.48 -4.14 42.77
CA PHE A 246 -12.26 -5.40 43.49
C PHE A 246 -11.36 -5.21 44.71
N ASN A 247 -10.26 -4.47 44.59
CA ASN A 247 -9.36 -4.18 45.71
C ASN A 247 -10.07 -3.44 46.82
N ASP A 248 -10.89 -2.43 46.51
CA ASP A 248 -11.69 -1.71 47.48
C ASP A 248 -12.66 -2.61 48.26
N LEU A 249 -13.32 -3.52 47.52
CA LEU A 249 -14.23 -4.53 48.15
C LEU A 249 -13.46 -5.52 49.02
N TYR A 250 -12.29 -5.94 48.53
CA TYR A 250 -11.42 -6.82 49.30
C TYR A 250 -10.93 -6.21 50.60
N GLU A 251 -10.48 -4.95 50.61
CA GLU A 251 -10.08 -4.26 51.80
C GLU A 251 -11.25 -4.09 52.79
N LYS A 252 -12.43 -3.73 52.29
CA LYS A 252 -13.65 -3.62 53.14
C LYS A 252 -14.01 -4.96 53.77
N SER A 253 -13.85 -6.07 53.00
CA SER A 253 -14.10 -7.40 53.50
C SER A 253 -13.09 -7.80 54.61
N ASN A 254 -11.80 -7.56 54.37
CA ASN A 254 -10.75 -7.83 55.34
C ASN A 254 -10.98 -7.06 56.68
N LYS A 255 -11.33 -5.77 56.62
CA LYS A 255 -11.68 -5.03 57.82
C LYS A 255 -12.85 -5.63 58.61
N LYS A 256 -13.87 -6.14 57.93
CA LYS A 256 -15.00 -6.84 58.59
C LYS A 256 -14.58 -8.16 59.21
N ILE A 257 -13.71 -8.91 58.56
CA ILE A 257 -13.15 -10.18 59.11
C ILE A 257 -12.33 -9.85 60.39
N GLU A 258 -11.47 -8.87 60.33
CA GLU A 258 -10.70 -8.42 61.52
C GLU A 258 -11.61 -8.03 62.68
N GLN A 259 -12.65 -7.23 62.42
CA GLN A 259 -13.62 -6.86 63.42
C GLN A 259 -14.37 -8.08 64.04
N ALA A 260 -14.73 -9.03 63.19
CA ALA A 260 -15.36 -10.27 63.62
C ALA A 260 -14.41 -11.11 64.51
N MET A 261 -13.13 -11.21 64.09
CA MET A 261 -12.10 -11.91 64.87
C MET A 261 -11.91 -11.25 66.25
N GLN A 262 -11.84 -9.88 66.26
CA GLN A 262 -11.71 -9.12 67.53
C GLN A 262 -12.92 -9.35 68.46
N ARG A 263 -14.13 -9.34 67.90
CA ARG A 263 -15.36 -9.62 68.68
C ARG A 263 -15.36 -11.05 69.22
N SER A 264 -14.95 -12.01 68.43
CA SER A 264 -14.80 -13.42 68.84
C SER A 264 -13.78 -13.54 69.97
N GLN A 265 -12.61 -12.93 69.84
CA GLN A 265 -11.60 -12.94 70.90
C GLN A 265 -12.09 -12.32 72.19
N ASN A 266 -12.80 -11.16 72.12
CA ASN A 266 -13.41 -10.52 73.27
C ASN A 266 -14.46 -11.43 73.97
N LEU A 267 -15.26 -12.16 73.18
CA LEU A 267 -16.23 -13.12 73.69
C LEU A 267 -15.53 -14.24 74.43
N VAL A 268 -14.49 -14.83 73.82
CA VAL A 268 -13.67 -15.92 74.47
C VAL A 268 -13.09 -15.42 75.77
N ASN A 269 -12.52 -14.21 75.82
CA ASN A 269 -11.95 -13.63 77.03
C ASN A 269 -13.02 -13.41 78.14
N LYS A 270 -14.25 -13.03 77.73
CA LYS A 270 -15.36 -12.90 78.72
C LYS A 270 -15.78 -14.27 79.25
N VAL A 271 -15.93 -15.25 78.38
CA VAL A 271 -16.27 -16.62 78.80
C VAL A 271 -15.19 -17.20 79.74
N ASP A 272 -13.90 -16.97 79.42
CA ASP A 272 -12.81 -17.44 80.28
C ASP A 272 -12.80 -16.78 81.65
N LYS A 273 -13.11 -15.49 81.71
CA LYS A 273 -13.31 -14.81 82.99
C LYS A 273 -14.46 -15.39 83.80
N MET A 274 -15.60 -15.64 83.17
CA MET A 274 -16.76 -16.27 83.85
C MET A 274 -16.45 -17.67 84.35
N ARG A 275 -15.71 -18.45 83.56
CA ARG A 275 -15.26 -19.82 83.94
C ARG A 275 -14.38 -19.74 85.17
N LYS A 276 -13.41 -18.82 85.24
CA LYS A 276 -12.51 -18.69 86.43
C LYS A 276 -13.28 -18.30 87.65
N ILE A 277 -14.30 -17.48 87.54
CA ILE A 277 -15.17 -17.11 88.70
C ILE A 277 -16.01 -18.29 89.14
N GLY A 278 -16.51 -19.10 88.22
CA GLY A 278 -17.38 -20.29 88.54
C GLY A 278 -16.63 -21.57 88.86
N GLY A 279 -15.29 -21.59 88.92
CA GLY A 279 -14.49 -22.79 89.26
C GLY A 279 -14.63 -23.97 88.27
N LEU A 280 -14.98 -23.65 86.99
CA LEU A 280 -15.21 -24.65 85.93
C LEU A 280 -13.94 -25.02 85.20
N GLU A 281 -13.66 -26.32 85.03
CA GLU A 281 -12.54 -26.83 84.22
C GLU A 281 -12.89 -26.83 82.70
N PRO A 282 -11.94 -26.47 81.78
CA PRO A 282 -12.22 -26.47 80.39
C PRO A 282 -12.38 -27.89 79.80
N LYS A 283 -13.51 -28.12 79.11
CA LYS A 283 -13.75 -29.40 78.38
C LYS A 283 -13.10 -29.50 77.02
N ARG A 284 -12.51 -28.38 76.48
CA ARG A 284 -11.81 -28.36 75.19
C ARG A 284 -10.66 -27.33 75.21
N LEU A 285 -9.67 -27.54 74.36
CA LEU A 285 -8.45 -26.73 74.19
C LEU A 285 -8.74 -25.25 73.97
N THR A 286 -7.93 -24.43 74.61
CA THR A 286 -8.00 -22.96 74.50
C THR A 286 -7.64 -22.46 73.09
N PRO A 287 -8.10 -21.24 72.71
CA PRO A 287 -7.87 -20.68 71.36
C PRO A 287 -6.40 -20.49 70.96
N GLU A 288 -5.44 -20.57 71.87
CA GLU A 288 -4.00 -20.49 71.56
C GLU A 288 -3.53 -21.64 70.65
N ASN A 289 -4.20 -22.82 70.69
CA ASN A 289 -3.84 -23.95 69.87
C ASN A 289 -4.46 -23.89 68.47
N LEU A 290 -5.44 -23.02 68.21
CA LEU A 290 -6.01 -22.77 66.86
C LEU A 290 -5.13 -21.86 66.00
N ARG A 291 -4.22 -21.09 66.60
CA ARG A 291 -3.28 -20.24 65.87
C ARG A 291 -2.06 -21.01 65.28
N LYS A 292 -1.73 -22.18 65.87
CA LYS A 292 -0.56 -22.93 65.41
C LYS A 292 -0.80 -23.85 64.19
N THR A 293 -2.04 -23.97 63.73
CA THR A 293 -2.37 -24.81 62.56
C THR A 293 -2.39 -24.04 61.22
N ASN A 294 -2.29 -22.71 61.25
CA ASN A 294 -2.30 -21.91 60.01
C ASN A 294 -0.91 -21.37 59.59
N ASP A 295 0.16 -21.72 60.30
CA ASP A 295 1.52 -21.30 59.93
C ASP A 295 2.34 -22.37 59.20
N ASN A 296 1.68 -23.47 58.77
CA ASN A 296 2.32 -24.60 58.07
C ASN A 296 1.48 -25.08 56.87
N ASP A 297 1.04 -24.17 55.97
CA ASP A 297 0.64 -24.54 54.59
C ASP A 297 1.09 -23.47 53.59
#